data_32e7d5383aaaa0fc91808d357d1807c5
#
_entry.id   32e7d5383aaaa0fc91808d357d1807c5
#
_cell.length_a   1.000
_cell.length_b   1.000
_cell.length_c   1.000
_cell.angle_alpha   90.00
_cell.angle_beta   90.00
_cell.angle_gamma   90.00
#
_symmetry.space_group_name_H-M   'P 1'
#
loop_
_entity.id
_entity.type
_entity.pdbx_description
1 polymer ?
#
loop_
_entity_poly.entity_id
_entity_poly.type
_entity_poly.pdbx_seq_one_letter_code
_entity_poly.pdbx_strand_id
1 'polypeptide(L)'
;MNIKGNRIISEKNVFRRIAALLTTLLLVITAIPEGFSTAITSVAEAADTAVTGAYFDTDGMEIVTYNVVNDFGADNTGNAMTGKQIQQALDAAQENSGQGIFTKVVIPKGTYLISSALVVYSDTWIYCEEGVEIKRCISYGPMLRCDNNGVGGYDGVKNVIVEGGLWNGNTDQWPNTADFSNIRFAHCRNILLKDMHVKNNENGHHMEIGGAADVTIEGCTFTGYTGYRKKEAIQLDCMNNSRVFAGYAPFDDTSCENVVIKNNLFSGICRGLGSHSATLGIYYTDILIEGNVFENLDDVAMIMYN
;
A
#
# COMPACT_ATOMS: atom_id res chain seq x y z
N MET A 1 1.59 -6.15 28.66
CA MET A 1 0.59 -7.14 28.18
C MET A 1 1.24 -7.88 27.01
N ASN A 2 1.56 -9.16 27.20
CA ASN A 2 2.35 -9.95 26.24
C ASN A 2 1.56 -10.24 24.98
N ILE A 3 1.98 -9.71 23.84
CA ILE A 3 1.54 -10.19 22.54
C ILE A 3 2.48 -11.32 22.14
N LYS A 4 2.07 -12.55 22.43
CA LYS A 4 2.70 -13.76 21.88
C LYS A 4 2.06 -14.08 20.54
N GLY A 5 2.89 -14.29 19.54
CA GLY A 5 2.68 -15.32 18.56
C GLY A 5 2.48 -14.91 17.11
N ASN A 6 3.53 -14.47 16.46
CA ASN A 6 3.73 -14.84 15.07
C ASN A 6 4.81 -15.91 15.03
N ARG A 7 4.46 -17.10 14.51
CA ARG A 7 5.36 -18.24 14.39
C ARG A 7 6.50 -17.87 13.42
N ILE A 8 7.68 -17.67 13.96
CA ILE A 8 8.91 -17.77 13.19
C ILE A 8 8.96 -19.21 12.67
N ILE A 9 8.82 -19.35 11.36
CA ILE A 9 9.15 -20.64 10.72
C ILE A 9 10.68 -20.74 10.84
N SER A 10 11.15 -21.57 11.75
CA SER A 10 12.58 -21.74 11.96
C SER A 10 13.23 -22.20 10.65
N GLU A 11 14.41 -21.67 10.34
CA GLU A 11 15.21 -22.06 9.17
C GLU A 11 15.32 -23.59 9.00
N LYS A 12 15.27 -24.34 10.09
CA LYS A 12 15.24 -25.81 10.07
C LYS A 12 14.02 -26.41 9.35
N ASN A 13 12.89 -25.72 9.32
CA ASN A 13 11.70 -26.20 8.61
C ASN A 13 11.73 -25.87 7.11
N VAL A 14 12.41 -24.80 6.73
CA VAL A 14 12.66 -24.43 5.32
C VAL A 14 13.62 -25.47 4.72
N PHE A 15 14.74 -25.78 5.38
CA PHE A 15 15.69 -26.79 4.93
C PHE A 15 15.08 -28.20 4.83
N ARG A 16 14.17 -28.59 5.73
CA ARG A 16 13.48 -29.89 5.65
C ARG A 16 12.51 -29.97 4.48
N ARG A 17 11.87 -28.88 4.09
CA ARG A 17 10.97 -28.85 2.93
C ARG A 17 11.74 -28.87 1.61
N ILE A 18 12.86 -28.15 1.54
CA ILE A 18 13.77 -28.17 0.38
C ILE A 18 14.40 -29.56 0.22
N ALA A 19 14.84 -30.21 1.30
CA ALA A 19 15.36 -31.55 1.25
C ALA A 19 14.32 -32.60 0.83
N ALA A 20 13.06 -32.44 1.20
CA ALA A 20 11.97 -33.34 0.80
C ALA A 20 11.60 -33.18 -0.69
N LEU A 21 11.64 -31.95 -1.25
CA LEU A 21 11.44 -31.72 -2.69
C LEU A 21 12.59 -32.25 -3.53
N LEU A 22 13.83 -32.10 -3.10
CA LEU A 22 15.01 -32.64 -3.79
C LEU A 22 15.03 -34.16 -3.81
N THR A 23 14.57 -34.83 -2.73
CA THR A 23 14.49 -36.32 -2.70
C THR A 23 13.40 -36.86 -3.60
N THR A 24 12.27 -36.16 -3.77
CA THR A 24 11.18 -36.56 -4.67
C THR A 24 11.57 -36.37 -6.14
N LEU A 25 12.33 -35.34 -6.45
CA LEU A 25 12.81 -35.07 -7.82
C LEU A 25 13.89 -36.09 -8.24
N LEU A 26 14.76 -36.52 -7.31
CA LEU A 26 15.82 -37.50 -7.59
C LEU A 26 15.26 -38.92 -7.88
N LEU A 27 14.11 -39.27 -7.32
CA LEU A 27 13.45 -40.56 -7.54
C LEU A 27 12.76 -40.66 -8.90
N VAL A 28 12.42 -39.54 -9.54
CA VAL A 28 11.80 -39.53 -10.88
C VAL A 28 12.84 -39.66 -12.00
N ILE A 29 14.09 -39.24 -11.76
CA ILE A 29 15.18 -39.23 -12.76
C ILE A 29 15.74 -40.63 -12.99
N THR A 30 15.60 -41.57 -12.07
CA THR A 30 16.14 -42.94 -12.22
C THR A 30 15.28 -43.89 -13.08
N ALA A 31 14.15 -43.43 -13.61
CA ALA A 31 13.22 -44.25 -14.42
C ALA A 31 13.14 -43.81 -15.90
N ILE A 32 14.03 -42.96 -16.39
CA ILE A 32 14.03 -42.50 -17.81
C ILE A 32 14.97 -43.41 -18.63
N PRO A 33 14.51 -44.04 -19.72
CA PRO A 33 15.36 -44.87 -20.59
C PRO A 33 16.47 -44.05 -21.25
N GLU A 34 17.66 -44.68 -21.39
CA GLU A 34 18.81 -44.10 -22.12
C GLU A 34 18.42 -43.76 -23.55
N GLY A 35 18.31 -42.46 -23.86
CA GLY A 35 17.93 -41.95 -25.18
C GLY A 35 17.29 -40.54 -25.13
N PHE A 36 16.87 -40.08 -23.96
CA PHE A 36 16.24 -38.76 -23.79
C PHE A 36 17.14 -37.72 -23.09
N SER A 37 18.43 -37.95 -23.09
CA SER A 37 19.42 -37.19 -22.29
C SER A 37 19.77 -35.79 -22.85
N THR A 38 19.19 -35.30 -23.95
CA THR A 38 19.63 -34.04 -24.55
C THR A 38 18.59 -32.90 -24.55
N ALA A 39 17.44 -33.07 -23.88
CA ALA A 39 16.38 -32.09 -23.91
C ALA A 39 16.03 -31.45 -22.54
N ILE A 40 16.72 -31.78 -21.45
CA ILE A 40 16.40 -31.24 -20.10
C ILE A 40 17.58 -30.43 -19.51
N THR A 41 18.34 -29.72 -20.30
CA THR A 41 19.42 -28.86 -19.77
C THR A 41 19.15 -27.36 -19.90
N SER A 42 17.92 -26.93 -19.90
CA SER A 42 17.61 -25.48 -19.77
C SER A 42 16.24 -25.17 -19.17
N VAL A 43 15.83 -25.89 -18.16
CA VAL A 43 14.96 -25.27 -17.17
C VAL A 43 15.90 -24.62 -16.18
N ALA A 44 16.30 -23.36 -16.46
CA ALA A 44 16.83 -22.51 -15.44
C ALA A 44 15.80 -22.59 -14.29
N GLU A 45 16.24 -23.03 -13.11
CA GLU A 45 15.51 -22.78 -11.89
C GLU A 45 15.32 -21.25 -11.83
N ALA A 46 14.15 -20.79 -12.23
CA ALA A 46 13.67 -19.52 -11.72
C ALA A 46 13.68 -19.73 -10.21
N ALA A 47 14.58 -19.10 -9.50
CA ALA A 47 14.52 -19.03 -8.07
C ALA A 47 13.12 -18.54 -7.78
N ASP A 48 12.32 -19.36 -7.12
CA ASP A 48 10.98 -19.03 -6.67
C ASP A 48 11.17 -17.95 -5.60
N THR A 49 11.38 -16.72 -6.06
CA THR A 49 11.44 -15.54 -5.20
C THR A 49 10.01 -15.32 -4.76
N ALA A 50 9.69 -15.85 -3.59
CA ALA A 50 8.37 -15.67 -3.00
C ALA A 50 8.06 -14.17 -2.98
N VAL A 51 6.92 -13.78 -3.56
CA VAL A 51 6.41 -12.41 -3.46
C VAL A 51 6.14 -12.12 -2.00
N THR A 52 6.90 -11.21 -1.40
CA THR A 52 6.89 -10.97 0.05
C THR A 52 6.17 -9.67 0.43
N GLY A 53 6.10 -8.70 -0.50
CA GLY A 53 5.58 -7.37 -0.21
C GLY A 53 6.46 -6.61 0.79
N ALA A 54 5.85 -5.70 1.54
CA ALA A 54 6.52 -4.92 2.57
C ALA A 54 6.97 -5.79 3.75
N TYR A 55 8.16 -5.51 4.26
CA TYR A 55 8.72 -6.16 5.44
C TYR A 55 9.18 -5.14 6.48
N PHE A 56 8.73 -5.33 7.71
CA PHE A 56 9.13 -4.52 8.86
C PHE A 56 9.63 -5.42 9.97
N ASP A 57 10.90 -5.23 10.33
CA ASP A 57 11.48 -5.75 11.56
C ASP A 57 11.68 -4.58 12.52
N THR A 58 10.80 -4.51 13.50
CA THR A 58 10.86 -3.45 14.52
C THR A 58 11.59 -3.91 15.79
N ASP A 59 12.10 -5.14 15.81
CA ASP A 59 12.83 -5.67 16.96
C ASP A 59 14.18 -4.94 17.08
N GLY A 60 14.33 -4.19 18.17
CA GLY A 60 15.55 -3.43 18.46
C GLY A 60 15.63 -2.05 17.78
N MET A 61 14.62 -1.63 17.03
CA MET A 61 14.53 -0.26 16.54
C MET A 61 14.15 0.72 17.67
N GLU A 62 14.79 1.89 17.68
CA GLU A 62 14.31 3.01 18.48
C GLU A 62 13.06 3.60 17.82
N ILE A 63 11.93 3.57 18.54
CA ILE A 63 10.66 4.11 18.06
C ILE A 63 10.24 5.26 18.96
N VAL A 64 10.24 6.47 18.41
CA VAL A 64 9.64 7.64 19.03
C VAL A 64 8.13 7.61 18.77
N THR A 65 7.33 7.91 19.79
CA THR A 65 5.86 7.92 19.65
C THR A 65 5.32 9.31 19.93
N TYR A 66 4.53 9.83 19.01
CA TYR A 66 3.76 11.05 19.17
C TYR A 66 2.25 10.76 19.15
N ASN A 67 1.51 11.46 19.98
CA ASN A 67 0.05 11.44 20.02
C ASN A 67 -0.48 12.78 19.50
N VAL A 68 -1.21 12.76 18.38
CA VAL A 68 -1.62 14.00 17.70
C VAL A 68 -2.49 14.93 18.56
N VAL A 69 -3.27 14.38 19.50
CA VAL A 69 -4.11 15.15 20.40
C VAL A 69 -3.28 15.73 21.56
N ASN A 70 -2.52 14.88 22.24
CA ASN A 70 -1.81 15.27 23.46
C ASN A 70 -0.59 16.16 23.17
N ASP A 71 0.15 15.86 22.10
CA ASP A 71 1.43 16.49 21.82
C ASP A 71 1.30 17.66 20.83
N PHE A 72 0.26 17.64 19.95
CA PHE A 72 0.07 18.64 18.91
C PHE A 72 -1.27 19.38 18.98
N GLY A 73 -2.15 19.01 19.91
CA GLY A 73 -3.44 19.69 20.12
C GLY A 73 -4.45 19.48 19.00
N ALA A 74 -4.43 18.32 18.33
CA ALA A 74 -5.42 18.00 17.32
C ALA A 74 -6.84 17.90 17.92
N ASP A 75 -7.81 18.49 17.25
CA ASP A 75 -9.24 18.32 17.61
C ASP A 75 -9.72 16.95 17.14
N ASN A 76 -10.13 16.10 18.06
CA ASN A 76 -10.67 14.78 17.79
C ASN A 76 -12.20 14.70 17.90
N THR A 77 -12.87 15.85 18.07
CA THR A 77 -14.33 15.94 18.22
C THR A 77 -15.07 16.12 16.90
N GLY A 78 -14.37 16.47 15.83
CA GLY A 78 -14.95 16.80 14.53
C GLY A 78 -15.59 18.20 14.46
N ASN A 79 -15.25 19.08 15.39
CA ASN A 79 -15.79 20.44 15.42
C ASN A 79 -14.86 21.47 14.75
N ALA A 80 -13.57 21.16 14.61
CA ALA A 80 -12.59 22.06 14.00
C ALA A 80 -11.69 21.32 12.98
N MET A 81 -11.16 22.10 12.02
CA MET A 81 -10.14 21.59 11.09
C MET A 81 -8.84 21.33 11.85
N THR A 82 -8.32 20.12 11.74
CA THR A 82 -7.18 19.66 12.53
C THR A 82 -6.03 19.04 11.69
N GLY A 83 -6.16 19.07 10.37
CA GLY A 83 -5.13 18.52 9.47
C GLY A 83 -3.74 19.10 9.70
N LYS A 84 -3.66 20.38 10.11
CA LYS A 84 -2.38 21.03 10.42
C LYS A 84 -1.69 20.38 11.62
N GLN A 85 -2.42 20.05 12.67
CA GLN A 85 -1.86 19.44 13.89
C GLN A 85 -1.38 18.01 13.62
N ILE A 86 -2.14 17.24 12.82
CA ILE A 86 -1.70 15.93 12.38
C ILE A 86 -0.45 16.05 11.52
N GLN A 87 -0.41 17.03 10.61
CA GLN A 87 0.76 17.27 9.76
C GLN A 87 2.00 17.64 10.59
N GLN A 88 1.86 18.42 11.65
CA GLN A 88 2.98 18.73 12.54
C GLN A 88 3.61 17.48 13.19
N ALA A 89 2.79 16.47 13.52
CA ALA A 89 3.30 15.19 14.00
C ALA A 89 4.06 14.42 12.89
N LEU A 90 3.58 14.49 11.65
CA LEU A 90 4.25 13.87 10.50
C LEU A 90 5.54 14.63 10.13
N ASP A 91 5.55 15.96 10.25
CA ASP A 91 6.76 16.77 10.03
C ASP A 91 7.83 16.44 11.08
N ALA A 92 7.44 16.25 12.34
CA ALA A 92 8.35 15.79 13.39
C ALA A 92 8.88 14.36 13.11
N ALA A 93 8.07 13.49 12.49
CA ALA A 93 8.54 12.19 12.03
C ALA A 93 9.58 12.31 10.92
N GLN A 94 9.44 13.27 10.01
CA GLN A 94 10.45 13.56 8.98
C GLN A 94 11.80 13.98 9.62
N GLU A 95 11.76 14.84 10.63
CA GLU A 95 12.97 15.25 11.35
C GLU A 95 13.66 14.09 12.05
N ASN A 96 12.89 13.18 12.65
CA ASN A 96 13.39 11.95 13.27
C ASN A 96 14.00 10.99 12.24
N SER A 97 13.33 10.77 11.10
CA SER A 97 13.85 9.93 9.99
C SER A 97 15.23 10.42 9.52
N GLY A 98 15.44 11.73 9.44
CA GLY A 98 16.74 12.32 9.14
C GLY A 98 17.85 11.97 10.14
N GLN A 99 17.49 11.46 11.33
CA GLN A 99 18.38 10.98 12.37
C GLN A 99 18.40 9.43 12.47
N GLY A 100 17.71 8.73 11.58
CA GLY A 100 17.59 7.27 11.59
C GLY A 100 16.62 6.72 12.63
N ILE A 101 15.68 7.54 13.12
CA ILE A 101 14.69 7.19 14.13
C ILE A 101 13.35 6.91 13.46
N PHE A 102 12.76 5.76 13.76
CA PHE A 102 11.41 5.42 13.31
C PHE A 102 10.36 6.07 14.21
N THR A 103 9.32 6.67 13.62
CA THR A 103 8.34 7.42 14.40
C THR A 103 6.94 6.84 14.26
N LYS A 104 6.30 6.53 15.40
CA LYS A 104 4.89 6.16 15.47
C LYS A 104 4.04 7.38 15.79
N VAL A 105 3.20 7.79 14.84
CA VAL A 105 2.20 8.85 15.00
C VAL A 105 0.87 8.22 15.35
N VAL A 106 0.47 8.32 16.61
CA VAL A 106 -0.79 7.79 17.13
C VAL A 106 -1.90 8.81 16.93
N ILE A 107 -2.95 8.38 16.27
CA ILE A 107 -4.20 9.13 16.10
C ILE A 107 -5.24 8.47 17.01
N PRO A 108 -5.56 9.06 18.19
CA PRO A 108 -6.54 8.49 19.13
C PRO A 108 -7.96 8.49 18.56
N LYS A 109 -8.84 7.66 19.16
CA LYS A 109 -10.26 7.62 18.83
C LYS A 109 -10.87 9.01 18.69
N GLY A 110 -11.63 9.24 17.60
CA GLY A 110 -12.34 10.50 17.35
C GLY A 110 -12.56 10.78 15.87
N THR A 111 -13.12 11.95 15.58
CA THR A 111 -13.34 12.45 14.21
C THR A 111 -12.41 13.63 13.94
N TYR A 112 -11.66 13.54 12.86
CA TYR A 112 -10.64 14.51 12.48
C TYR A 112 -10.96 15.11 11.12
N LEU A 113 -11.22 16.42 11.08
CA LEU A 113 -11.52 17.13 9.83
C LEU A 113 -10.23 17.64 9.18
N ILE A 114 -10.00 17.24 7.93
CA ILE A 114 -8.83 17.68 7.16
C ILE A 114 -9.24 18.47 5.91
N SER A 115 -8.64 19.64 5.70
CA SER A 115 -8.87 20.49 4.54
C SER A 115 -7.66 20.55 3.58
N SER A 116 -6.67 19.70 3.79
CA SER A 116 -5.51 19.52 2.94
C SER A 116 -5.03 18.06 3.05
N ALA A 117 -4.29 17.61 2.05
CA ALA A 117 -3.65 16.30 2.13
C ALA A 117 -2.67 16.24 3.29
N LEU A 118 -2.68 15.13 4.02
CA LEU A 118 -1.61 14.75 4.92
C LEU A 118 -0.45 14.21 4.09
N VAL A 119 0.76 14.64 4.39
CA VAL A 119 1.99 14.19 3.72
C VAL A 119 2.76 13.31 4.68
N VAL A 120 3.00 12.05 4.28
CA VAL A 120 3.80 11.11 5.06
C VAL A 120 5.22 11.01 4.48
N TYR A 121 6.18 10.87 5.37
CA TYR A 121 7.61 10.78 5.07
C TYR A 121 8.15 9.39 5.42
N SER A 122 9.42 9.16 5.12
CA SER A 122 10.09 7.90 5.44
C SER A 122 10.08 7.60 6.95
N ASP A 123 10.22 6.32 7.28
CA ASP A 123 10.37 5.81 8.64
C ASP A 123 9.22 6.24 9.58
N THR A 124 7.99 6.24 9.03
CA THR A 124 6.78 6.70 9.72
C THR A 124 5.73 5.61 9.82
N TRP A 125 5.18 5.44 11.02
CA TRP A 125 4.02 4.59 11.29
C TRP A 125 2.83 5.46 11.72
N ILE A 126 1.86 5.67 10.84
CA ILE A 126 0.56 6.27 11.20
C ILE A 126 -0.30 5.15 11.80
N TYR A 127 -0.64 5.29 13.07
CA TYR A 127 -1.48 4.32 13.78
C TYR A 127 -2.78 4.99 14.22
N CYS A 128 -3.88 4.60 13.61
CA CYS A 128 -5.22 5.03 14.00
C CYS A 128 -5.81 4.02 15.00
N GLU A 129 -6.17 4.48 16.18
CA GLU A 129 -6.89 3.66 17.14
C GLU A 129 -8.28 3.27 16.62
N GLU A 130 -8.89 2.25 17.22
CA GLU A 130 -10.27 1.86 16.90
C GLU A 130 -11.24 3.03 17.13
N GLY A 131 -12.07 3.31 16.11
CA GLY A 131 -13.04 4.41 16.15
C GLY A 131 -12.48 5.77 15.70
N VAL A 132 -11.34 5.79 15.01
CA VAL A 132 -10.86 6.97 14.30
C VAL A 132 -11.60 7.14 12.98
N GLU A 133 -12.12 8.34 12.71
CA GLU A 133 -12.55 8.80 11.40
C GLU A 133 -11.74 10.03 10.97
N ILE A 134 -10.98 9.92 9.87
CA ILE A 134 -10.36 11.05 9.19
C ILE A 134 -11.27 11.45 8.03
N LYS A 135 -11.80 12.67 8.07
CA LYS A 135 -12.85 13.13 7.17
C LYS A 135 -12.37 14.29 6.30
N ARG A 136 -12.44 14.10 5.00
CA ARG A 136 -12.07 15.13 4.04
C ARG A 136 -13.07 16.28 4.03
N CYS A 137 -12.58 17.52 4.04
CA CYS A 137 -13.36 18.75 3.98
C CYS A 137 -12.80 19.70 2.90
N ILE A 138 -12.58 19.16 1.69
CA ILE A 138 -12.09 19.88 0.53
C ILE A 138 -12.51 19.12 -0.74
N SER A 139 -12.80 19.83 -1.81
CA SER A 139 -13.29 19.24 -3.09
C SER A 139 -12.17 18.82 -4.05
N TYR A 140 -10.92 18.88 -3.66
CA TYR A 140 -9.77 18.49 -4.49
C TYR A 140 -8.63 17.96 -3.63
N GLY A 141 -7.74 17.16 -4.24
CA GLY A 141 -6.57 16.59 -3.60
C GLY A 141 -6.84 15.31 -2.78
N PRO A 142 -5.81 14.53 -2.54
CA PRO A 142 -5.89 13.33 -1.72
C PRO A 142 -6.09 13.65 -0.24
N MET A 143 -6.44 12.64 0.53
CA MET A 143 -6.46 12.70 2.00
C MET A 143 -5.08 12.44 2.58
N LEU A 144 -4.39 11.43 2.03
CA LEU A 144 -3.03 11.05 2.42
C LEU A 144 -2.20 10.84 1.15
N ARG A 145 -0.98 11.32 1.17
CA ARG A 145 0.01 11.05 0.13
C ARG A 145 1.41 10.90 0.72
N CYS A 146 2.27 10.14 0.08
CA CYS A 146 3.69 10.22 0.38
C CYS A 146 4.29 11.56 -0.12
N ASP A 147 5.40 11.95 0.46
CA ASP A 147 6.14 13.11 -0.02
C ASP A 147 6.65 12.89 -1.45
N ASN A 148 6.66 13.96 -2.23
CA ASN A 148 7.31 13.97 -3.54
C ASN A 148 8.59 14.81 -3.44
N ASN A 149 9.69 14.15 -3.13
CA ASN A 149 11.01 14.77 -3.02
C ASN A 149 11.76 14.90 -4.36
N GLY A 150 11.12 14.53 -5.48
CA GLY A 150 11.70 14.58 -6.82
C GLY A 150 12.67 13.43 -7.12
N VAL A 151 12.72 12.42 -6.27
CA VAL A 151 13.54 11.22 -6.46
C VAL A 151 12.73 10.15 -7.17
N GLY A 152 13.26 9.64 -8.28
CA GLY A 152 12.63 8.59 -9.10
C GLY A 152 12.95 7.17 -8.63
N GLY A 153 12.58 6.20 -9.45
CA GLY A 153 12.73 4.79 -9.08
C GLY A 153 11.92 4.45 -7.83
N TYR A 154 12.52 3.70 -6.93
CA TYR A 154 11.93 3.33 -5.62
C TYR A 154 12.64 4.03 -4.46
N ASP A 155 13.33 5.14 -4.72
CA ASP A 155 14.23 5.77 -3.78
C ASP A 155 13.67 7.02 -3.08
N GLY A 156 12.40 7.33 -3.31
CA GLY A 156 11.70 8.42 -2.64
C GLY A 156 11.39 8.11 -1.18
N VAL A 157 10.12 7.95 -0.83
CA VAL A 157 9.71 7.63 0.54
C VAL A 157 9.86 6.14 0.83
N LYS A 158 10.38 5.79 2.01
CA LYS A 158 10.64 4.40 2.41
C LYS A 158 10.12 4.11 3.82
N ASN A 159 9.83 2.83 4.09
CA ASN A 159 9.48 2.34 5.43
C ASN A 159 8.27 3.06 6.03
N VAL A 160 7.12 2.96 5.40
CA VAL A 160 5.87 3.56 5.90
C VAL A 160 4.87 2.49 6.27
N ILE A 161 4.29 2.62 7.46
CA ILE A 161 3.12 1.85 7.90
C ILE A 161 1.95 2.82 8.05
N VAL A 162 0.80 2.49 7.45
CA VAL A 162 -0.49 3.14 7.74
C VAL A 162 -1.44 2.06 8.22
N GLU A 163 -1.87 2.18 9.47
CA GLU A 163 -2.67 1.18 10.14
C GLU A 163 -3.97 1.74 10.70
N GLY A 164 -5.07 1.12 10.30
CA GLY A 164 -6.40 1.41 10.85
C GLY A 164 -7.04 2.69 10.33
N GLY A 165 -8.15 3.04 11.00
CA GLY A 165 -8.94 4.24 10.75
C GLY A 165 -9.91 4.17 9.58
N LEU A 166 -10.98 4.94 9.68
CA LEU A 166 -11.90 5.23 8.60
C LEU A 166 -11.43 6.50 7.87
N TRP A 167 -10.96 6.33 6.65
CA TRP A 167 -10.53 7.40 5.74
C TRP A 167 -11.69 7.77 4.83
N ASN A 168 -12.49 8.74 5.25
CA ASN A 168 -13.74 9.11 4.58
C ASN A 168 -13.54 10.29 3.62
N GLY A 169 -13.65 10.02 2.32
CA GLY A 169 -13.59 11.04 1.26
C GLY A 169 -14.73 12.06 1.30
N ASN A 170 -15.82 11.79 2.05
CA ASN A 170 -16.91 12.72 2.34
C ASN A 170 -17.49 13.42 1.09
N THR A 171 -17.64 12.67 0.01
CA THR A 171 -18.05 13.19 -1.31
C THR A 171 -19.46 13.77 -1.34
N ASP A 172 -20.33 13.36 -0.41
CA ASP A 172 -21.69 13.93 -0.29
C ASP A 172 -21.68 15.42 0.09
N GLN A 173 -20.70 15.84 0.90
CA GLN A 173 -20.55 17.24 1.31
C GLN A 173 -19.46 17.96 0.51
N TRP A 174 -18.44 17.23 0.09
CA TRP A 174 -17.29 17.76 -0.63
C TRP A 174 -17.06 16.92 -1.90
N PRO A 175 -17.87 17.14 -2.97
CA PRO A 175 -17.70 16.42 -4.23
C PRO A 175 -16.29 16.55 -4.76
N ASN A 176 -15.78 15.48 -5.37
CA ASN A 176 -14.45 15.47 -5.95
C ASN A 176 -14.49 16.11 -7.35
N THR A 177 -14.04 17.34 -7.46
CA THR A 177 -14.14 18.13 -8.70
C THR A 177 -13.02 17.87 -9.70
N ALA A 178 -12.00 17.09 -9.35
CA ALA A 178 -10.80 16.94 -10.17
C ALA A 178 -10.21 15.52 -10.19
N ASP A 179 -11.03 14.49 -9.99
CA ASP A 179 -10.67 13.06 -10.11
C ASP A 179 -9.50 12.62 -9.19
N PHE A 180 -9.43 13.15 -7.98
CA PHE A 180 -8.37 12.80 -7.04
C PHE A 180 -8.63 11.47 -6.34
N SER A 181 -7.58 10.66 -6.20
CA SER A 181 -7.58 9.47 -5.36
C SER A 181 -7.45 9.84 -3.88
N ASN A 182 -8.08 9.04 -2.98
CA ASN A 182 -8.05 9.35 -1.55
C ASN A 182 -6.64 9.15 -0.95
N ILE A 183 -5.98 8.06 -1.32
CA ILE A 183 -4.64 7.69 -0.83
C ILE A 183 -3.70 7.57 -2.02
N ARG A 184 -2.51 8.18 -1.97
CA ARG A 184 -1.56 8.17 -3.08
C ARG A 184 -0.13 7.94 -2.61
N PHE A 185 0.52 6.94 -3.19
CA PHE A 185 1.93 6.62 -2.98
C PHE A 185 2.64 6.45 -4.32
N ALA A 186 3.80 7.07 -4.48
CA ALA A 186 4.62 6.90 -5.67
C ALA A 186 6.11 7.02 -5.36
N HIS A 187 6.94 6.43 -6.23
CA HIS A 187 8.40 6.39 -6.08
C HIS A 187 8.84 5.98 -4.68
N CYS A 188 8.20 4.94 -4.16
CA CYS A 188 8.37 4.55 -2.76
C CYS A 188 8.70 3.06 -2.63
N ARG A 189 9.22 2.68 -1.46
CA ARG A 189 9.57 1.31 -1.14
C ARG A 189 9.23 0.96 0.30
N ASN A 190 8.88 -0.32 0.53
CA ASN A 190 8.56 -0.88 1.84
C ASN A 190 7.40 -0.14 2.51
N ILE A 191 6.21 -0.31 1.93
CA ILE A 191 4.96 0.38 2.32
C ILE A 191 3.95 -0.67 2.77
N LEU A 192 3.49 -0.57 4.03
CA LEU A 192 2.44 -1.40 4.59
C LEU A 192 1.18 -0.56 4.85
N LEU A 193 0.10 -0.86 4.12
CA LEU A 193 -1.23 -0.26 4.30
C LEU A 193 -2.15 -1.36 4.82
N LYS A 194 -2.53 -1.29 6.10
CA LYS A 194 -3.29 -2.39 6.72
C LYS A 194 -4.46 -1.94 7.57
N ASP A 195 -5.49 -2.78 7.61
CA ASP A 195 -6.66 -2.62 8.46
C ASP A 195 -7.38 -1.27 8.30
N MET A 196 -7.20 -0.62 7.15
CA MET A 196 -7.81 0.67 6.82
C MET A 196 -9.21 0.49 6.23
N HIS A 197 -10.14 1.36 6.57
CA HIS A 197 -11.38 1.51 5.81
C HIS A 197 -11.31 2.79 4.97
N VAL A 198 -11.12 2.66 3.66
CA VAL A 198 -11.12 3.79 2.73
C VAL A 198 -12.50 3.89 2.09
N LYS A 199 -13.18 4.98 2.36
CA LYS A 199 -14.59 5.16 2.01
C LYS A 199 -14.84 6.42 1.20
N ASN A 200 -15.84 6.34 0.32
CA ASN A 200 -16.38 7.46 -0.46
C ASN A 200 -15.32 8.11 -1.36
N ASN A 201 -15.26 7.66 -2.59
CA ASN A 201 -14.56 8.36 -3.67
C ASN A 201 -15.54 8.70 -4.81
N GLU A 202 -15.24 9.74 -5.56
CA GLU A 202 -15.97 10.16 -6.74
C GLU A 202 -14.97 10.45 -7.86
N ASN A 203 -15.04 9.69 -8.95
CA ASN A 203 -14.22 9.83 -10.14
C ASN A 203 -12.70 9.58 -10.00
N GLY A 204 -12.19 9.28 -8.81
CA GLY A 204 -10.81 8.88 -8.54
C GLY A 204 -10.73 7.45 -8.01
N HIS A 205 -9.56 7.05 -7.50
CA HIS A 205 -9.33 5.77 -6.84
C HIS A 205 -9.41 5.91 -5.32
N HIS A 206 -9.76 4.84 -4.62
CA HIS A 206 -9.58 4.82 -3.17
C HIS A 206 -8.10 4.82 -2.81
N MET A 207 -7.29 4.01 -3.53
CA MET A 207 -5.83 4.00 -3.45
C MET A 207 -5.21 4.00 -4.84
N GLU A 208 -4.13 4.74 -5.01
CA GLU A 208 -3.35 4.80 -6.24
C GLU A 208 -1.86 4.67 -5.89
N ILE A 209 -1.23 3.64 -6.42
CA ILE A 209 0.15 3.26 -6.15
C ILE A 209 0.93 3.29 -7.46
N GLY A 210 1.92 4.15 -7.58
CA GLY A 210 2.68 4.34 -8.81
C GLY A 210 4.18 4.14 -8.60
N GLY A 211 4.83 3.32 -9.44
CA GLY A 211 6.28 3.14 -9.37
C GLY A 211 6.75 2.79 -7.95
N ALA A 212 6.20 1.74 -7.35
CA ALA A 212 6.47 1.38 -5.97
C ALA A 212 6.96 -0.07 -5.85
N ALA A 213 7.85 -0.32 -4.90
CA ALA A 213 8.36 -1.65 -4.61
C ALA A 213 8.09 -2.07 -3.16
N ASP A 214 8.01 -3.39 -2.92
CA ASP A 214 7.83 -3.95 -1.59
C ASP A 214 6.59 -3.37 -0.89
N VAL A 215 5.42 -3.48 -1.52
CA VAL A 215 4.15 -2.93 -1.00
C VAL A 215 3.24 -4.05 -0.51
N THR A 216 2.63 -3.86 0.65
CA THR A 216 1.57 -4.74 1.15
C THR A 216 0.31 -3.92 1.45
N ILE A 217 -0.82 -4.35 0.91
CA ILE A 217 -2.16 -3.83 1.22
C ILE A 217 -2.97 -4.99 1.77
N GLU A 218 -3.25 -5.00 3.08
CA GLU A 218 -3.89 -6.13 3.73
C GLU A 218 -4.96 -5.74 4.74
N GLY A 219 -6.02 -6.58 4.83
CA GLY A 219 -7.09 -6.40 5.80
C GLY A 219 -7.91 -5.12 5.60
N CYS A 220 -7.74 -4.42 4.49
CA CYS A 220 -8.41 -3.16 4.21
C CYS A 220 -9.83 -3.37 3.68
N THR A 221 -10.68 -2.37 3.91
CA THR A 221 -12.05 -2.31 3.36
C THR A 221 -12.19 -1.09 2.45
N PHE A 222 -12.72 -1.30 1.26
CA PHE A 222 -12.97 -0.25 0.26
C PHE A 222 -14.45 -0.16 -0.02
N THR A 223 -15.07 1.00 0.24
CA THR A 223 -16.53 1.17 0.06
C THR A 223 -16.89 2.54 -0.48
N GLY A 224 -18.07 2.61 -1.11
CA GLY A 224 -18.68 3.87 -1.52
C GLY A 224 -17.97 4.53 -2.70
N TYR A 225 -18.56 4.39 -3.87
CA TYR A 225 -18.15 5.09 -5.08
C TYR A 225 -19.37 5.70 -5.76
N THR A 226 -19.31 7.00 -6.06
CA THR A 226 -20.43 7.75 -6.66
C THR A 226 -20.09 8.38 -8.00
N GLY A 227 -18.89 8.14 -8.50
CA GLY A 227 -18.40 8.72 -9.75
C GLY A 227 -19.08 8.13 -11.00
N TYR A 228 -19.11 8.88 -12.08
CA TYR A 228 -19.58 8.43 -13.40
C TYR A 228 -18.48 7.72 -14.20
N ARG A 229 -17.22 7.85 -13.80
CA ARG A 229 -16.08 7.17 -14.42
C ARG A 229 -15.92 5.78 -13.85
N LYS A 230 -15.49 4.84 -14.68
CA LYS A 230 -15.15 3.48 -14.23
C LYS A 230 -13.76 3.49 -13.64
N LYS A 231 -13.69 3.53 -12.31
CA LYS A 231 -12.43 3.60 -11.54
C LYS A 231 -12.30 2.39 -10.61
N GLU A 232 -11.08 1.91 -10.49
CA GLU A 232 -10.67 0.86 -9.59
C GLU A 232 -10.51 1.40 -8.17
N ALA A 233 -10.84 0.61 -7.14
CA ALA A 233 -10.56 1.01 -5.77
C ALA A 233 -9.06 1.06 -5.51
N ILE A 234 -8.31 0.04 -5.93
CA ILE A 234 -6.84 0.08 -5.92
C ILE A 234 -6.36 0.12 -7.37
N GLN A 235 -5.53 1.09 -7.70
CA GLN A 235 -4.86 1.17 -8.98
C GLN A 235 -3.34 1.14 -8.84
N LEU A 236 -2.70 0.27 -9.62
CA LEU A 236 -1.26 0.21 -9.81
C LEU A 236 -0.88 0.95 -11.08
N ASP A 237 0.10 1.84 -11.02
CA ASP A 237 0.54 2.66 -12.13
C ASP A 237 2.04 2.57 -12.40
N CYS A 238 2.40 2.70 -13.68
CA CYS A 238 3.76 2.97 -14.11
C CYS A 238 3.97 4.49 -14.18
N MET A 239 5.09 4.98 -13.70
CA MET A 239 5.41 6.41 -13.64
C MET A 239 5.86 6.95 -15.00
N ASN A 240 4.98 6.88 -16.00
CA ASN A 240 5.35 7.20 -17.38
C ASN A 240 4.95 8.61 -17.84
N ASN A 241 4.00 9.25 -17.20
CA ASN A 241 3.63 10.64 -17.53
C ASN A 241 2.72 11.30 -16.49
N SER A 242 2.67 12.63 -16.53
CA SER A 242 1.89 13.44 -15.59
C SER A 242 0.37 13.33 -15.71
N ARG A 243 -0.16 12.72 -16.77
CA ARG A 243 -1.62 12.51 -16.89
C ARG A 243 -2.06 11.33 -16.04
N VAL A 244 -1.17 10.37 -15.86
CA VAL A 244 -1.41 9.17 -15.07
C VAL A 244 -1.19 9.45 -13.60
N PHE A 245 -0.03 9.99 -13.24
CA PHE A 245 0.30 10.23 -11.84
C PHE A 245 0.75 11.69 -11.60
N ALA A 246 -0.19 12.62 -11.72
CA ALA A 246 0.11 14.05 -11.55
C ALA A 246 0.75 14.36 -10.20
N GLY A 247 1.77 15.23 -10.22
CA GLY A 247 2.43 15.73 -9.01
C GLY A 247 3.56 14.86 -8.47
N TYR A 248 4.00 13.82 -9.23
CA TYR A 248 5.06 12.90 -8.82
C TYR A 248 6.11 12.70 -9.92
N ALA A 249 6.72 13.79 -10.37
CA ALA A 249 7.91 13.65 -11.22
C ALA A 249 9.11 13.11 -10.40
N PRO A 250 10.08 12.40 -11.04
CA PRO A 250 10.21 12.22 -12.48
C PRO A 250 9.25 11.18 -13.06
N PHE A 251 9.06 11.23 -14.38
CA PHE A 251 8.31 10.21 -15.11
C PHE A 251 9.33 9.36 -15.86
N ASP A 252 9.84 8.36 -15.17
CA ASP A 252 11.01 7.54 -15.50
C ASP A 252 10.65 6.10 -15.86
N ASP A 253 9.37 5.85 -16.14
CA ASP A 253 8.81 4.54 -16.45
C ASP A 253 8.93 3.50 -15.32
N THR A 254 9.19 3.91 -14.07
CA THR A 254 9.19 2.99 -12.92
C THR A 254 7.82 2.37 -12.76
N SER A 255 7.74 1.04 -12.76
CA SER A 255 6.51 0.25 -12.52
C SER A 255 6.43 -0.21 -11.06
N CYS A 256 5.37 -0.95 -10.71
CA CYS A 256 5.29 -1.57 -9.39
C CYS A 256 5.90 -2.98 -9.43
N GLU A 257 6.62 -3.34 -8.36
CA GLU A 257 7.19 -4.68 -8.15
C GLU A 257 7.03 -5.16 -6.71
N ASN A 258 6.97 -6.49 -6.51
CA ASN A 258 6.83 -7.12 -5.20
C ASN A 258 5.66 -6.54 -4.39
N VAL A 259 4.44 -6.60 -4.96
CA VAL A 259 3.22 -6.05 -4.36
C VAL A 259 2.31 -7.18 -3.90
N VAL A 260 1.90 -7.16 -2.64
CA VAL A 260 0.96 -8.09 -2.02
C VAL A 260 -0.35 -7.37 -1.71
N ILE A 261 -1.46 -7.83 -2.28
CA ILE A 261 -2.82 -7.32 -2.02
C ILE A 261 -3.64 -8.49 -1.49
N LYS A 262 -3.86 -8.55 -0.18
CA LYS A 262 -4.45 -9.74 0.43
C LYS A 262 -5.49 -9.43 1.50
N ASN A 263 -6.48 -10.32 1.59
CA ASN A 263 -7.51 -10.32 2.64
C ASN A 263 -8.29 -9.00 2.72
N ASN A 264 -8.46 -8.28 1.61
CA ASN A 264 -9.22 -7.04 1.55
C ASN A 264 -10.68 -7.28 1.15
N LEU A 265 -11.55 -6.38 1.59
CA LEU A 265 -12.96 -6.33 1.18
C LEU A 265 -13.21 -5.15 0.24
N PHE A 266 -13.75 -5.44 -0.93
CA PHE A 266 -14.19 -4.46 -1.93
C PHE A 266 -15.70 -4.56 -2.06
N SER A 267 -16.46 -3.55 -1.58
CA SER A 267 -17.92 -3.60 -1.56
C SER A 267 -18.58 -2.26 -1.91
N GLY A 268 -19.59 -2.28 -2.78
CA GLY A 268 -20.30 -1.06 -3.18
C GLY A 268 -19.40 -0.04 -3.88
N ILE A 269 -18.56 -0.51 -4.81
CA ILE A 269 -17.62 0.28 -5.61
C ILE A 269 -17.76 -0.06 -7.10
N CYS A 270 -17.14 0.72 -7.99
CA CYS A 270 -17.21 0.45 -9.41
C CYS A 270 -16.37 -0.77 -9.82
N ARG A 271 -15.06 -0.71 -9.60
CA ARG A 271 -14.09 -1.77 -9.89
C ARG A 271 -13.22 -2.03 -8.68
N GLY A 272 -12.79 -3.26 -8.49
CA GLY A 272 -11.93 -3.63 -7.36
C GLY A 272 -10.50 -3.18 -7.56
N LEU A 273 -9.75 -3.91 -8.36
CA LEU A 273 -8.31 -3.75 -8.54
C LEU A 273 -7.96 -3.59 -10.02
N GLY A 274 -6.99 -2.75 -10.33
CA GLY A 274 -6.49 -2.63 -11.69
C GLY A 274 -5.10 -2.02 -11.82
N SER A 275 -4.64 -2.01 -13.08
CA SER A 275 -3.48 -1.25 -13.52
C SER A 275 -3.87 -0.43 -14.74
N HIS A 276 -3.17 0.67 -14.98
CA HIS A 276 -3.59 1.58 -16.03
C HIS A 276 -2.48 1.97 -16.98
N SER A 277 -1.31 2.30 -16.50
CA SER A 277 -0.23 2.84 -17.32
C SER A 277 0.72 1.75 -17.76
N ALA A 278 0.59 1.33 -19.01
CA ALA A 278 1.55 0.45 -19.63
C ALA A 278 2.53 1.26 -20.50
N THR A 279 3.82 1.02 -20.32
CA THR A 279 4.89 1.45 -21.21
C THR A 279 5.47 0.22 -21.89
N LEU A 280 5.67 0.27 -23.19
CA LEU A 280 6.19 -0.87 -23.95
C LEU A 280 7.55 -1.35 -23.38
N GLY A 281 7.60 -2.62 -23.00
CA GLY A 281 8.81 -3.24 -22.41
C GLY A 281 8.97 -3.02 -20.91
N ILE A 282 8.03 -2.35 -20.26
CA ILE A 282 7.97 -2.20 -18.80
C ILE A 282 6.81 -3.03 -18.26
N TYR A 283 7.05 -3.82 -17.24
CA TYR A 283 6.09 -4.78 -16.70
C TYR A 283 5.91 -4.57 -15.21
N TYR A 284 4.69 -4.86 -14.72
CA TYR A 284 4.46 -5.10 -13.30
C TYR A 284 4.96 -6.49 -12.97
N THR A 285 5.81 -6.63 -11.97
CA THR A 285 6.42 -7.91 -11.59
C THR A 285 6.13 -8.28 -10.15
N ASP A 286 6.03 -9.58 -9.89
CA ASP A 286 5.85 -10.11 -8.54
C ASP A 286 4.62 -9.53 -7.83
N ILE A 287 3.46 -9.62 -8.47
CA ILE A 287 2.17 -9.14 -7.93
C ILE A 287 1.38 -10.34 -7.39
N LEU A 288 1.19 -10.40 -6.07
CA LEU A 288 0.37 -11.41 -5.40
C LEU A 288 -0.98 -10.82 -4.98
N ILE A 289 -2.07 -11.42 -5.46
CA ILE A 289 -3.45 -11.05 -5.09
C ILE A 289 -4.10 -12.28 -4.48
N GLU A 290 -4.38 -12.26 -3.18
CA GLU A 290 -4.82 -13.44 -2.44
C GLU A 290 -5.90 -13.13 -1.39
N GLY A 291 -6.90 -14.01 -1.25
CA GLY A 291 -7.88 -13.93 -0.18
C GLY A 291 -8.79 -12.70 -0.17
N ASN A 292 -8.82 -11.92 -1.27
CA ASN A 292 -9.66 -10.72 -1.36
C ASN A 292 -11.11 -11.10 -1.68
N VAL A 293 -12.04 -10.33 -1.13
CA VAL A 293 -13.48 -10.46 -1.36
C VAL A 293 -13.98 -9.29 -2.19
N PHE A 294 -14.67 -9.57 -3.28
CA PHE A 294 -15.27 -8.60 -4.17
C PHE A 294 -16.79 -8.82 -4.22
N GLU A 295 -17.56 -7.83 -3.80
CA GLU A 295 -19.02 -7.92 -3.78
C GLU A 295 -19.69 -6.58 -4.13
N ASN A 296 -20.89 -6.65 -4.68
CA ASN A 296 -21.67 -5.47 -5.02
C ASN A 296 -20.90 -4.46 -5.89
N LEU A 297 -20.20 -4.95 -6.91
CA LEU A 297 -19.45 -4.13 -7.85
C LEU A 297 -20.34 -3.70 -9.03
N ASP A 298 -20.16 -2.48 -9.51
CA ASP A 298 -20.89 -1.99 -10.68
C ASP A 298 -20.30 -2.49 -12.02
N ASP A 299 -19.02 -2.92 -12.02
CA ASP A 299 -18.33 -3.39 -13.24
C ASP A 299 -17.56 -4.70 -12.96
N VAL A 300 -16.26 -4.68 -12.85
CA VAL A 300 -15.42 -5.87 -12.73
C VAL A 300 -14.60 -5.91 -11.44
N ALA A 301 -14.30 -7.13 -10.98
CA ALA A 301 -13.44 -7.30 -9.82
C ALA A 301 -12.00 -6.86 -10.09
N MET A 302 -11.45 -7.24 -11.25
CA MET A 302 -10.07 -6.91 -11.62
C MET A 302 -9.95 -6.61 -13.12
N ILE A 303 -9.08 -5.64 -13.44
CA ILE A 303 -8.69 -5.30 -14.80
C ILE A 303 -7.20 -4.90 -14.82
N MET A 304 -6.34 -5.83 -15.18
CA MET A 304 -4.89 -5.63 -15.20
C MET A 304 -4.40 -5.50 -16.64
N TYR A 305 -3.65 -4.46 -16.91
CA TYR A 305 -2.90 -4.27 -18.16
C TYR A 305 -1.41 -4.45 -17.86
N ASN A 306 -0.75 -5.19 -18.75
CA ASN A 306 0.68 -5.47 -18.62
C ASN A 306 1.38 -5.37 -19.98
#